data_42329d2c5ef8a5ea63d197fe44960a08
#
_entry.id   42329d2c5ef8a5ea63d197fe44960a08
#
_cell.length_a   1.000
_cell.length_b   1.000
_cell.length_c   1.000
_cell.angle_alpha   90.00
_cell.angle_beta   90.00
_cell.angle_gamma   90.00
#
_symmetry.space_group_name_H-M   'P 1'
#
loop_
_entity.id
_entity.type
_entity.pdbx_description
1 polymer ?
#
loop_
_entity_poly.entity_id
_entity_poly.type
_entity_poly.pdbx_seq_one_letter_code
_entity_poly.pdbx_strand_id
1 'polypeptide(L)'
;DMDMDEIVTELAKDCQRNGLEEEFSIKRLMIHAPYCNYDYIVRNCFRNVYDTSAPKSDCAIPKATIELERLRTFLAVRYAFRRNIITGDCEYMQRDSFIFNWFPITKEALNTITINAMAEGIDAWDKDIKRFIESSFTEDYDPIAEWLTYLPEWDGEDRIDKFACRVKTDNQDWIGNYHTWFIGMVSQWMHKNTMHGNSLVPMLIGAQGDGKSTFCRMIIPDEQQIYYTDRVDFTKKD
;
A
#
# COMPACT_ATOMS: atom_id res chain seq x y z
N ASP A 1 -6.80 -10.90 33.16
CA ASP A 1 -6.87 -10.77 31.70
C ASP A 1 -7.25 -12.14 31.14
N MET A 2 -8.43 -12.26 30.53
CA MET A 2 -8.86 -13.49 29.87
C MET A 2 -8.10 -13.64 28.56
N ASP A 3 -7.62 -14.84 28.30
CA ASP A 3 -7.01 -15.18 27.02
C ASP A 3 -8.07 -15.14 25.90
N MET A 4 -7.66 -14.81 24.67
CA MET A 4 -8.58 -14.71 23.54
C MET A 4 -9.33 -16.03 23.27
N ASP A 5 -8.64 -17.15 23.47
CA ASP A 5 -9.23 -18.50 23.32
C ASP A 5 -10.34 -18.75 24.36
N GLU A 6 -10.16 -18.24 25.59
CA GLU A 6 -11.19 -18.31 26.64
C GLU A 6 -12.41 -17.48 26.28
N ILE A 7 -12.19 -16.24 25.79
CA ILE A 7 -13.28 -15.35 25.35
C ILE A 7 -14.10 -15.99 24.23
N VAL A 8 -13.41 -16.50 23.19
CA VAL A 8 -14.07 -17.12 22.04
C VAL A 8 -14.75 -18.43 22.44
N THR A 9 -14.18 -19.21 23.37
CA THR A 9 -14.78 -20.43 23.86
C THR A 9 -16.05 -20.16 24.67
N GLU A 10 -16.06 -19.14 25.54
CA GLU A 10 -17.28 -18.75 26.26
C GLU A 10 -18.36 -18.23 25.30
N LEU A 11 -17.98 -17.47 24.28
CA LEU A 11 -18.89 -17.02 23.25
C LEU A 11 -19.51 -18.21 22.46
N ALA A 12 -18.70 -19.21 22.13
CA ALA A 12 -19.15 -20.42 21.47
C ALA A 12 -20.17 -21.19 22.33
N LYS A 13 -19.93 -21.30 23.66
CA LYS A 13 -20.87 -21.89 24.61
C LYS A 13 -22.18 -21.12 24.68
N ASP A 14 -22.13 -19.79 24.66
CA ASP A 14 -23.34 -18.96 24.67
C ASP A 14 -24.11 -19.10 23.35
N CYS A 15 -23.46 -19.18 22.20
CA CYS A 15 -24.10 -19.45 20.93
C CYS A 15 -24.81 -20.83 20.96
N GLN A 16 -24.12 -21.86 21.45
CA GLN A 16 -24.70 -23.22 21.57
C GLN A 16 -25.91 -23.23 22.52
N ARG A 17 -25.81 -22.57 23.68
CA ARG A 17 -26.93 -22.46 24.65
C ARG A 17 -28.14 -21.78 24.07
N ASN A 18 -27.94 -20.83 23.16
CA ASN A 18 -29.00 -20.12 22.46
C ASN A 18 -29.51 -20.84 21.18
N GLY A 19 -29.05 -22.07 20.93
CA GLY A 19 -29.51 -22.88 19.82
C GLY A 19 -29.09 -22.37 18.44
N LEU A 20 -28.01 -21.59 18.36
CA LEU A 20 -27.46 -21.10 17.09
C LEU A 20 -26.59 -22.19 16.45
N GLU A 21 -26.70 -22.34 15.13
CA GLU A 21 -25.85 -23.26 14.39
C GLU A 21 -24.39 -22.79 14.37
N GLU A 22 -23.44 -23.73 14.46
CA GLU A 22 -21.99 -23.47 14.51
C GLU A 22 -21.54 -22.57 13.34
N GLU A 23 -21.85 -22.97 12.13
CA GLU A 23 -21.39 -22.28 10.93
C GLU A 23 -21.98 -20.86 10.78
N PHE A 24 -23.23 -20.68 11.20
CA PHE A 24 -23.88 -19.38 11.24
C PHE A 24 -23.22 -18.44 12.25
N SER A 25 -22.89 -18.96 13.43
CA SER A 25 -22.25 -18.21 14.52
C SER A 25 -20.82 -17.79 14.15
N ILE A 26 -20.04 -18.68 13.54
CA ILE A 26 -18.71 -18.41 13.03
C ILE A 26 -18.75 -17.31 11.96
N LYS A 27 -19.62 -17.44 10.96
CA LYS A 27 -19.75 -16.43 9.88
C LYS A 27 -20.09 -15.05 10.44
N ARG A 28 -21.02 -14.99 11.40
CA ARG A 28 -21.43 -13.74 12.01
C ARG A 28 -20.32 -13.08 12.84
N LEU A 29 -19.56 -13.87 13.57
CA LEU A 29 -18.39 -13.38 14.32
C LEU A 29 -17.32 -12.81 13.39
N MET A 30 -17.02 -13.51 12.30
CA MET A 30 -16.01 -13.09 11.31
C MET A 30 -16.38 -11.79 10.58
N ILE A 31 -17.67 -11.50 10.40
CA ILE A 31 -18.14 -10.22 9.83
C ILE A 31 -17.81 -9.05 10.76
N HIS A 32 -17.84 -9.25 12.07
CA HIS A 32 -17.60 -8.19 13.07
C HIS A 32 -16.13 -8.06 13.48
N ALA A 33 -15.26 -9.00 13.09
CA ALA A 33 -13.82 -8.98 13.38
C ALA A 33 -12.96 -9.11 12.11
N PRO A 34 -13.11 -8.22 11.11
CA PRO A 34 -12.47 -8.37 9.80
C PRO A 34 -10.95 -8.22 9.82
N TYR A 35 -10.37 -7.65 10.88
CA TYR A 35 -8.95 -7.32 10.95
C TYR A 35 -8.06 -8.36 11.65
N CYS A 36 -8.67 -9.42 12.16
CA CYS A 36 -7.94 -10.44 12.89
C CYS A 36 -8.12 -11.78 12.20
N ASN A 37 -7.01 -12.44 11.89
CA ASN A 37 -7.06 -13.80 11.34
C ASN A 37 -7.42 -14.80 12.45
N TYR A 38 -8.57 -14.56 13.11
CA TYR A 38 -9.12 -15.44 14.15
C TYR A 38 -9.81 -16.67 13.58
N ASP A 39 -9.84 -16.83 12.26
CA ASP A 39 -10.57 -17.93 11.63
C ASP A 39 -10.18 -19.29 12.23
N TYR A 40 -8.89 -19.51 12.45
CA TYR A 40 -8.40 -20.74 13.05
C TYR A 40 -8.83 -20.88 14.53
N ILE A 41 -8.67 -19.82 15.32
CA ILE A 41 -9.05 -19.83 16.76
C ILE A 41 -10.56 -20.00 16.89
N VAL A 42 -11.32 -19.20 16.14
CA VAL A 42 -12.78 -19.24 16.15
C VAL A 42 -13.28 -20.63 15.77
N ARG A 43 -12.81 -21.19 14.65
CA ARG A 43 -13.23 -22.52 14.20
C ARG A 43 -12.87 -23.63 15.20
N ASN A 44 -11.70 -23.55 15.83
CA ASN A 44 -11.31 -24.54 16.83
C ASN A 44 -12.12 -24.42 18.12
N CYS A 45 -12.32 -23.21 18.65
CA CYS A 45 -13.13 -22.99 19.85
C CYS A 45 -14.58 -23.43 19.61
N PHE A 46 -15.18 -23.09 18.47
CA PHE A 46 -16.53 -23.51 18.14
C PHE A 46 -16.63 -25.02 17.94
N ARG A 47 -15.70 -25.64 17.18
CA ARG A 47 -15.67 -27.09 17.01
C ARG A 47 -15.58 -27.83 18.35
N ASN A 48 -14.72 -27.37 19.27
CA ASN A 48 -14.55 -27.98 20.58
C ASN A 48 -15.82 -27.88 21.45
N VAL A 49 -16.67 -26.89 21.25
CA VAL A 49 -17.90 -26.69 21.97
C VAL A 49 -19.08 -27.44 21.33
N TYR A 50 -19.19 -27.45 20.00
CA TYR A 50 -20.31 -28.06 19.28
C TYR A 50 -20.11 -29.55 19.01
N ASP A 51 -18.88 -30.01 18.81
CA ASP A 51 -18.57 -31.41 18.58
C ASP A 51 -18.24 -32.13 19.91
N THR A 52 -19.29 -32.58 20.58
CA THR A 52 -19.15 -33.32 21.85
C THR A 52 -18.59 -34.75 21.68
N SER A 53 -18.42 -35.23 20.44
CA SER A 53 -17.88 -36.55 20.11
C SER A 53 -16.41 -36.53 19.72
N ALA A 54 -15.85 -35.33 19.44
CA ALA A 54 -14.45 -35.20 19.12
C ALA A 54 -13.59 -35.47 20.35
N PRO A 55 -12.54 -36.31 20.23
CA PRO A 55 -11.55 -36.41 21.30
C PRO A 55 -11.00 -34.99 21.51
N LYS A 56 -10.91 -34.53 22.76
CA LYS A 56 -10.25 -33.28 23.10
C LYS A 56 -8.85 -33.32 22.48
N SER A 57 -8.74 -32.82 21.25
CA SER A 57 -7.44 -32.66 20.67
C SER A 57 -6.80 -31.53 21.46
N ASP A 58 -5.74 -31.83 22.17
CA ASP A 58 -4.72 -30.90 22.60
C ASP A 58 -4.10 -30.29 21.29
N CYS A 59 -4.90 -29.62 20.51
CA CYS A 59 -4.43 -28.85 19.38
C CYS A 59 -3.97 -27.51 19.95
N ALA A 60 -2.89 -27.57 20.73
CA ALA A 60 -2.17 -26.37 21.14
C ALA A 60 -1.84 -25.60 19.86
N ILE A 61 -2.29 -24.35 19.79
CA ILE A 61 -1.95 -23.45 18.68
C ILE A 61 -0.44 -23.51 18.54
N PRO A 62 0.10 -23.80 17.34
CA PRO A 62 1.53 -23.85 17.15
C PRO A 62 2.17 -22.56 17.67
N LYS A 63 3.22 -22.66 18.48
CA LYS A 63 3.92 -21.51 19.05
C LYS A 63 4.26 -20.46 17.97
N ALA A 64 4.65 -20.93 16.78
CA ALA A 64 4.93 -20.08 15.64
C ALA A 64 3.72 -19.22 15.20
N THR A 65 2.51 -19.75 15.29
CA THR A 65 1.28 -19.00 14.96
C THR A 65 1.02 -17.91 15.98
N ILE A 66 1.22 -18.18 17.27
CA ILE A 66 1.07 -17.20 18.35
C ILE A 66 2.08 -16.07 18.17
N GLU A 67 3.34 -16.40 17.91
CA GLU A 67 4.38 -15.38 17.71
C GLU A 67 4.14 -14.56 16.43
N LEU A 68 3.65 -15.16 15.37
CA LEU A 68 3.27 -14.44 14.16
C LEU A 68 2.13 -13.44 14.43
N GLU A 69 1.10 -13.83 15.16
CA GLU A 69 -0.01 -12.92 15.49
C GLU A 69 0.41 -11.80 16.45
N ARG A 70 1.30 -12.09 17.39
CA ARG A 70 1.91 -11.05 18.24
C ARG A 70 2.68 -10.04 17.41
N LEU A 71 3.50 -10.50 16.47
CA LEU A 71 4.26 -9.63 15.57
C LEU A 71 3.31 -8.77 14.72
N ARG A 72 2.28 -9.37 14.13
CA ARG A 72 1.29 -8.65 13.33
C ARG A 72 0.57 -7.57 14.14
N THR A 73 0.13 -7.91 15.33
CA THR A 73 -0.53 -6.98 16.24
C THR A 73 0.39 -5.82 16.60
N PHE A 74 1.63 -6.10 16.98
CA PHE A 74 2.65 -5.10 17.27
C PHE A 74 2.84 -4.14 16.09
N LEU A 75 3.05 -4.69 14.90
CA LEU A 75 3.28 -3.88 13.70
C LEU A 75 2.06 -3.02 13.36
N ALA A 76 0.86 -3.58 13.43
CA ALA A 76 -0.38 -2.85 13.11
C ALA A 76 -0.70 -1.75 14.13
N VAL A 77 -0.38 -1.95 15.40
CA VAL A 77 -0.64 -0.96 16.47
C VAL A 77 0.37 0.19 16.42
N ARG A 78 1.66 -0.15 16.24
CA ARG A 78 2.74 0.84 16.33
C ARG A 78 3.05 1.56 15.03
N TYR A 79 2.80 0.91 13.89
CA TYR A 79 3.22 1.40 12.58
C TYR A 79 2.06 1.36 11.58
N ALA A 80 2.12 2.25 10.60
CA ALA A 80 1.39 2.14 9.34
C ALA A 80 2.42 1.91 8.24
N PHE A 81 2.09 1.05 7.27
CA PHE A 81 2.94 0.75 6.12
C PHE A 81 2.18 1.03 4.84
N ARG A 82 2.87 1.54 3.83
CA ARG A 82 2.35 1.69 2.48
C ARG A 82 3.43 1.37 1.46
N ARG A 83 3.03 0.91 0.29
CA ARG A 83 3.92 0.63 -0.83
C ARG A 83 3.68 1.64 -1.93
N ASN A 84 4.73 2.38 -2.30
CA ASN A 84 4.69 3.29 -3.43
C ASN A 84 4.66 2.48 -4.73
N ILE A 85 3.57 2.56 -5.51
CA ILE A 85 3.40 1.77 -6.74
C ILE A 85 4.32 2.20 -7.87
N ILE A 86 4.91 3.41 -7.80
CA ILE A 86 5.82 3.93 -8.84
C ILE A 86 7.24 3.41 -8.62
N THR A 87 7.72 3.45 -7.38
CA THR A 87 9.10 3.04 -7.04
C THR A 87 9.20 1.59 -6.61
N GLY A 88 8.08 1.00 -6.15
CA GLY A 88 8.04 -0.31 -5.50
C GLY A 88 8.54 -0.30 -4.06
N ASP A 89 9.01 0.83 -3.55
CA ASP A 89 9.52 0.96 -2.20
C ASP A 89 8.40 1.02 -1.17
N CYS A 90 8.68 0.43 0.01
CA CYS A 90 7.77 0.53 1.14
C CYS A 90 8.17 1.70 2.04
N GLU A 91 7.16 2.36 2.59
CA GLU A 91 7.28 3.44 3.55
C GLU A 91 6.54 3.08 4.84
N TYR A 92 6.97 3.69 5.94
CA TYR A 92 6.32 3.54 7.23
C TYR A 92 6.06 4.87 7.93
N MET A 93 5.08 4.88 8.78
CA MET A 93 4.77 5.97 9.71
C MET A 93 4.57 5.37 11.11
N GLN A 94 5.12 6.02 12.13
CA GLN A 94 4.87 5.65 13.54
C GLN A 94 3.54 6.23 13.99
N ARG A 95 2.62 5.39 14.47
CA ARG A 95 1.29 5.82 14.93
C ARG A 95 1.30 6.51 16.30
N ASP A 96 2.28 6.22 17.13
CA ASP A 96 2.49 6.80 18.45
C ASP A 96 3.34 8.08 18.45
N SER A 97 3.75 8.53 17.26
CA SER A 97 4.51 9.77 17.07
C SER A 97 3.58 10.96 16.80
N PHE A 98 3.95 12.14 17.29
CA PHE A 98 3.31 13.40 16.90
C PHE A 98 3.67 13.85 15.48
N ILE A 99 4.60 13.15 14.83
CA ILE A 99 5.07 13.44 13.46
C ILE A 99 4.36 12.47 12.52
N PHE A 100 3.36 12.95 11.81
CA PHE A 100 2.59 12.17 10.83
C PHE A 100 3.25 12.16 9.45
N ASN A 101 4.54 11.86 9.40
CA ASN A 101 5.29 11.78 8.15
C ASN A 101 5.60 10.33 7.78
N TRP A 102 5.58 10.06 6.48
CA TRP A 102 6.01 8.79 5.92
C TRP A 102 7.52 8.80 5.70
N PHE A 103 8.18 7.73 6.11
CA PHE A 103 9.61 7.53 5.98
C PHE A 103 9.90 6.27 5.18
N PRO A 104 10.93 6.26 4.34
CA PRO A 104 11.31 5.06 3.60
C PRO A 104 11.78 3.95 4.55
N ILE A 105 11.50 2.70 4.21
CA ILE A 105 12.02 1.53 4.93
C ILE A 105 13.50 1.35 4.57
N THR A 106 14.36 1.98 5.35
CA THR A 106 15.82 1.77 5.28
C THR A 106 16.21 0.56 6.13
N LYS A 107 17.45 0.09 5.96
CA LYS A 107 18.01 -0.94 6.82
C LYS A 107 18.03 -0.53 8.30
N GLU A 108 18.28 0.74 8.57
CA GLU A 108 18.25 1.28 9.94
C GLU A 108 16.85 1.28 10.52
N ALA A 109 15.85 1.70 9.73
CA ALA A 109 14.45 1.66 10.13
C ALA A 109 14.01 0.23 10.45
N LEU A 110 14.35 -0.73 9.59
CA LEU A 110 14.05 -2.14 9.79
C LEU A 110 14.67 -2.69 11.08
N ASN A 111 15.93 -2.38 11.33
CA ASN A 111 16.62 -2.78 12.57
C ASN A 111 15.95 -2.15 13.80
N THR A 112 15.56 -0.87 13.72
CA THR A 112 14.89 -0.17 14.83
C THR A 112 13.53 -0.81 15.14
N ILE A 113 12.73 -1.13 14.11
CA ILE A 113 11.45 -1.82 14.27
C ILE A 113 11.66 -3.21 14.91
N THR A 114 12.71 -3.93 14.48
CA THR A 114 13.07 -5.24 15.04
C THR A 114 13.44 -5.13 16.53
N ILE A 115 14.27 -4.17 16.89
CA ILE A 115 14.67 -3.94 18.29
C ILE A 115 13.45 -3.59 19.14
N ASN A 116 12.53 -2.77 18.64
CA ASN A 116 11.30 -2.42 19.34
C ASN A 116 10.40 -3.63 19.55
N ALA A 117 10.27 -4.53 18.56
CA ALA A 117 9.54 -5.79 18.71
C ALA A 117 10.17 -6.69 19.78
N MET A 118 11.49 -6.82 19.75
CA MET A 118 12.24 -7.60 20.76
C MET A 118 12.08 -7.02 22.17
N ALA A 119 12.06 -5.70 22.31
CA ALA A 119 11.84 -5.02 23.60
C ALA A 119 10.46 -5.30 24.19
N GLU A 120 9.45 -5.61 23.36
CA GLU A 120 8.13 -6.06 23.79
C GLU A 120 8.04 -7.60 23.98
N GLY A 121 9.16 -8.31 23.94
CA GLY A 121 9.22 -9.75 24.15
C GLY A 121 8.71 -10.58 22.98
N ILE A 122 8.72 -10.01 21.76
CA ILE A 122 8.36 -10.71 20.53
C ILE A 122 9.63 -11.32 19.92
N ASP A 123 9.63 -12.61 19.71
CA ASP A 123 10.74 -13.33 19.07
C ASP A 123 10.62 -13.18 17.54
N ALA A 124 11.04 -12.02 17.05
CA ALA A 124 10.98 -11.68 15.63
C ALA A 124 12.35 -11.27 15.09
N TRP A 125 12.63 -11.71 13.87
CA TRP A 125 13.84 -11.35 13.14
C TRP A 125 13.53 -10.26 12.10
N ASP A 126 14.56 -9.52 11.72
CA ASP A 126 14.48 -8.53 10.65
C ASP A 126 13.83 -9.07 9.36
N LYS A 127 14.12 -10.34 9.05
CA LYS A 127 13.55 -11.06 7.90
C LYS A 127 12.03 -11.25 8.00
N ASP A 128 11.50 -11.47 9.20
CA ASP A 128 10.08 -11.68 9.40
C ASP A 128 9.31 -10.35 9.28
N ILE A 129 9.87 -9.29 9.83
CA ILE A 129 9.35 -7.93 9.70
C ILE A 129 9.40 -7.48 8.23
N LYS A 130 10.52 -7.71 7.55
CA LYS A 130 10.66 -7.40 6.13
C LYS A 130 9.63 -8.16 5.30
N ARG A 131 9.45 -9.46 5.55
CA ARG A 131 8.45 -10.30 4.87
C ARG A 131 7.03 -9.80 5.09
N PHE A 132 6.71 -9.31 6.28
CA PHE A 132 5.41 -8.69 6.55
C PHE A 132 5.23 -7.41 5.73
N ILE A 133 6.21 -6.50 5.74
CA ILE A 133 6.16 -5.22 5.02
C ILE A 133 6.06 -5.42 3.50
N GLU A 134 6.76 -6.41 2.95
CA GLU A 134 6.74 -6.73 1.51
C GLU A 134 5.55 -7.61 1.09
N SER A 135 4.68 -8.00 2.03
CA SER A 135 3.51 -8.82 1.73
C SER A 135 2.30 -7.99 1.26
N SER A 136 1.22 -8.68 0.92
CA SER A 136 -0.07 -8.06 0.57
C SER A 136 -0.79 -7.39 1.76
N PHE A 137 -0.25 -7.44 2.97
CA PHE A 137 -0.76 -6.70 4.12
C PHE A 137 -0.41 -5.21 4.07
N THR A 138 0.58 -4.84 3.27
CA THR A 138 0.94 -3.44 3.03
C THR A 138 0.08 -2.89 1.90
N GLU A 139 -0.63 -1.80 2.17
CA GLU A 139 -1.50 -1.15 1.20
C GLU A 139 -0.68 -0.46 0.11
N ASP A 140 -1.16 -0.56 -1.11
CA ASP A 140 -0.58 0.16 -2.24
C ASP A 140 -0.95 1.65 -2.15
N TYR A 141 0.03 2.50 -2.44
CA TYR A 141 -0.06 3.94 -2.41
C TYR A 141 0.33 4.52 -3.77
N ASP A 142 -0.56 5.27 -4.35
CA ASP A 142 -0.32 6.00 -5.58
C ASP A 142 -0.08 7.49 -5.28
N PRO A 143 1.17 7.97 -5.30
CA PRO A 143 1.49 9.36 -4.99
C PRO A 143 0.94 10.34 -6.02
N ILE A 144 0.79 9.93 -7.28
CA ILE A 144 0.25 10.78 -8.33
C ILE A 144 -1.26 10.90 -8.18
N ALA A 145 -1.95 9.79 -7.93
CA ALA A 145 -3.40 9.81 -7.71
C ALA A 145 -3.74 10.63 -6.47
N GLU A 146 -3.00 10.48 -5.37
CA GLU A 146 -3.19 11.30 -4.17
C GLU A 146 -2.97 12.79 -4.47
N TRP A 147 -1.87 13.15 -5.14
CA TRP A 147 -1.58 14.52 -5.52
C TRP A 147 -2.69 15.12 -6.39
N LEU A 148 -3.22 14.37 -7.37
CA LEU A 148 -4.32 14.81 -8.21
C LEU A 148 -5.60 15.11 -7.41
N THR A 149 -5.84 14.45 -6.28
CA THR A 149 -7.03 14.72 -5.44
C THR A 149 -6.96 16.04 -4.69
N TYR A 150 -5.75 16.58 -4.48
CA TYR A 150 -5.54 17.87 -3.80
C TYR A 150 -5.44 19.06 -4.74
N LEU A 151 -5.54 18.83 -6.06
CA LEU A 151 -5.54 19.94 -7.01
C LEU A 151 -6.80 20.80 -6.83
N PRO A 152 -6.66 22.13 -6.96
CA PRO A 152 -7.82 23.02 -6.94
C PRO A 152 -8.73 22.76 -8.15
N GLU A 153 -9.98 23.20 -8.04
CA GLU A 153 -10.90 23.17 -9.17
C GLU A 153 -10.33 23.97 -10.35
N TRP A 154 -10.63 23.50 -11.57
CA TRP A 154 -10.17 24.15 -12.78
C TRP A 154 -10.82 25.54 -12.93
N ASP A 155 -10.00 26.55 -13.13
CA ASP A 155 -10.41 27.95 -13.28
C ASP A 155 -10.80 28.35 -14.72
N GLY A 156 -10.81 27.39 -15.64
CA GLY A 156 -11.15 27.63 -17.05
C GLY A 156 -9.97 28.05 -17.93
N GLU A 157 -8.76 28.25 -17.38
CA GLU A 157 -7.59 28.61 -18.17
C GLU A 157 -6.87 27.42 -18.80
N ASP A 158 -6.64 27.49 -20.12
CA ASP A 158 -5.81 26.51 -20.82
C ASP A 158 -4.32 26.81 -20.59
N ARG A 159 -3.72 26.07 -19.65
CA ARG A 159 -2.30 26.16 -19.33
C ARG A 159 -1.45 25.25 -20.19
N ILE A 160 -2.04 24.23 -20.82
CA ILE A 160 -1.32 23.26 -21.64
C ILE A 160 -0.81 23.94 -22.89
N ASP A 161 -1.69 24.62 -23.61
CA ASP A 161 -1.34 25.35 -24.84
C ASP A 161 -0.39 26.51 -24.55
N LYS A 162 -0.64 27.27 -23.46
CA LYS A 162 0.27 28.33 -23.01
C LYS A 162 1.69 27.81 -22.73
N PHE A 163 1.80 26.60 -22.17
CA PHE A 163 3.08 25.97 -21.90
C PHE A 163 3.75 25.48 -23.19
N ALA A 164 3.00 24.85 -24.10
CA ALA A 164 3.47 24.42 -25.40
C ALA A 164 4.05 25.57 -26.23
N CYS A 165 3.44 26.75 -26.16
CA CYS A 165 3.89 27.97 -26.88
C CYS A 165 5.28 28.45 -26.44
N ARG A 166 5.84 27.97 -25.33
CA ARG A 166 7.22 28.30 -24.92
C ARG A 166 8.27 27.68 -25.82
N VAL A 167 7.92 26.63 -26.55
CA VAL A 167 8.81 25.99 -27.54
C VAL A 167 8.71 26.77 -28.86
N LYS A 168 9.82 27.39 -29.27
CA LYS A 168 9.92 28.02 -30.60
C LYS A 168 10.12 26.96 -31.65
N THR A 169 9.17 26.80 -32.54
CA THR A 169 9.20 25.79 -33.59
C THR A 169 8.45 26.27 -34.83
N ASP A 170 8.86 25.82 -36.00
CA ASP A 170 8.16 26.04 -37.28
C ASP A 170 7.06 24.99 -37.52
N ASN A 171 6.94 23.98 -36.65
CA ASN A 171 5.91 22.97 -36.77
C ASN A 171 4.54 23.53 -36.33
N GLN A 172 3.66 23.73 -37.30
CA GLN A 172 2.31 24.29 -37.07
C GLN A 172 1.42 23.36 -36.23
N ASP A 173 1.67 22.06 -36.24
CA ASP A 173 0.89 21.07 -35.51
C ASP A 173 1.40 20.86 -34.08
N TRP A 174 2.48 21.53 -33.68
CA TRP A 174 3.14 21.31 -32.39
C TRP A 174 2.19 21.47 -31.21
N ILE A 175 1.44 22.55 -31.14
CA ILE A 175 0.56 22.85 -29.99
C ILE A 175 -0.51 21.78 -29.86
N GLY A 176 -1.22 21.45 -30.95
CA GLY A 176 -2.27 20.44 -30.94
C GLY A 176 -1.76 19.03 -30.59
N ASN A 177 -0.59 18.67 -31.13
CA ASN A 177 0.05 17.37 -30.81
C ASN A 177 0.53 17.32 -29.36
N TYR A 178 1.10 18.42 -28.85
CA TYR A 178 1.51 18.52 -27.45
C TYR A 178 0.32 18.42 -26.51
N HIS A 179 -0.77 19.13 -26.80
CA HIS A 179 -2.01 19.05 -26.02
C HIS A 179 -2.56 17.63 -25.95
N THR A 180 -2.65 16.96 -27.09
CA THR A 180 -3.12 15.58 -27.18
C THR A 180 -2.21 14.63 -26.40
N TRP A 181 -0.90 14.78 -26.52
CA TRP A 181 0.07 13.98 -25.76
C TRP A 181 -0.07 14.21 -24.24
N PHE A 182 -0.20 15.48 -23.81
CA PHE A 182 -0.29 15.85 -22.41
C PHE A 182 -1.54 15.23 -21.76
N ILE A 183 -2.69 15.33 -22.42
CA ILE A 183 -3.94 14.69 -21.96
C ILE A 183 -3.77 13.17 -21.89
N GLY A 184 -3.12 12.56 -22.87
CA GLY A 184 -2.81 11.14 -22.87
C GLY A 184 -1.92 10.73 -21.69
N MET A 185 -0.91 11.52 -21.36
CA MET A 185 -0.04 11.32 -20.20
C MET A 185 -0.84 11.40 -18.88
N VAL A 186 -1.64 12.42 -18.68
CA VAL A 186 -2.47 12.57 -17.47
C VAL A 186 -3.50 11.44 -17.37
N SER A 187 -4.09 11.03 -18.50
CA SER A 187 -5.01 9.89 -18.53
C SER A 187 -4.36 8.59 -18.05
N GLN A 188 -3.06 8.39 -18.34
CA GLN A 188 -2.30 7.25 -17.80
C GLN A 188 -2.05 7.41 -16.31
N TRP A 189 -1.68 8.59 -15.83
CA TRP A 189 -1.53 8.87 -14.39
C TRP A 189 -2.81 8.61 -13.59
N MET A 190 -3.96 8.83 -14.22
CA MET A 190 -5.28 8.57 -13.62
C MET A 190 -5.75 7.11 -13.80
N HIS A 191 -4.92 6.23 -14.32
CA HIS A 191 -5.26 4.82 -14.65
C HIS A 191 -6.52 4.66 -15.52
N LYS A 192 -6.92 5.71 -16.27
CA LYS A 192 -8.12 5.66 -17.14
C LYS A 192 -7.89 4.88 -18.42
N ASN A 193 -6.65 4.73 -18.83
CA ASN A 193 -6.27 3.95 -20.01
C ASN A 193 -5.25 2.87 -19.63
N THR A 194 -5.75 1.72 -19.21
CA THR A 194 -4.92 0.58 -18.77
C THR A 194 -4.51 -0.35 -19.91
N MET A 195 -5.18 -0.27 -21.07
CA MET A 195 -4.94 -1.19 -22.18
C MET A 195 -3.84 -0.71 -23.16
N HIS A 196 -3.64 0.59 -23.28
CA HIS A 196 -2.68 1.16 -24.21
C HIS A 196 -1.89 2.29 -23.55
N GLY A 197 -0.58 2.29 -23.75
CA GLY A 197 0.26 3.42 -23.39
C GLY A 197 -0.06 4.66 -24.25
N ASN A 198 0.51 5.81 -23.88
CA ASN A 198 0.43 6.99 -24.72
C ASN A 198 1.21 6.74 -26.02
N SER A 199 0.50 6.71 -27.14
CA SER A 199 1.09 6.43 -28.46
C SER A 199 1.87 7.62 -29.03
N LEU A 200 1.72 8.82 -28.47
CA LEU A 200 2.45 10.01 -28.88
C LEU A 200 3.67 10.22 -27.98
N VAL A 201 4.78 10.59 -28.58
CA VAL A 201 6.03 10.94 -27.88
C VAL A 201 6.54 12.26 -28.44
N PRO A 202 6.57 13.36 -27.67
CA PRO A 202 7.15 14.60 -28.12
C PRO A 202 8.67 14.46 -28.23
N MET A 203 9.21 14.83 -29.39
CA MET A 203 10.65 14.84 -29.64
C MET A 203 11.14 16.28 -29.83
N LEU A 204 11.97 16.76 -28.92
CA LEU A 204 12.57 18.09 -28.98
C LEU A 204 13.94 18.01 -29.65
N ILE A 205 14.07 18.61 -30.83
CA ILE A 205 15.31 18.67 -31.60
C ILE A 205 15.81 20.12 -31.61
N GLY A 206 17.10 20.32 -31.36
CA GLY A 206 17.73 21.64 -31.31
C GLY A 206 19.18 21.56 -30.87
N ALA A 207 19.90 22.68 -30.87
CA ALA A 207 21.29 22.78 -30.47
C ALA A 207 21.48 22.48 -28.97
N GLN A 208 22.70 22.20 -28.60
CA GLN A 208 23.07 22.07 -27.18
C GLN A 208 22.87 23.42 -26.49
N GLY A 209 22.24 23.40 -25.32
CA GLY A 209 21.94 24.62 -24.54
C GLY A 209 20.55 25.24 -24.78
N ASP A 210 19.77 24.75 -25.72
CA ASP A 210 18.42 25.28 -26.02
C ASP A 210 17.37 25.02 -24.95
N GLY A 211 17.75 24.47 -23.79
CA GLY A 211 16.82 24.27 -22.67
C GLY A 211 15.88 23.07 -22.79
N LYS A 212 16.11 22.15 -23.74
CA LYS A 212 15.22 20.97 -23.95
C LYS A 212 14.99 20.15 -22.69
N SER A 213 16.05 19.79 -21.99
CA SER A 213 15.95 19.01 -20.74
C SER A 213 15.26 19.81 -19.61
N THR A 214 15.47 21.13 -19.59
CA THR A 214 14.79 22.02 -18.65
C THR A 214 13.29 22.04 -18.92
N PHE A 215 12.90 22.16 -20.20
CA PHE A 215 11.51 22.10 -20.60
C PHE A 215 10.85 20.78 -20.17
N CYS A 216 11.51 19.64 -20.42
CA CYS A 216 10.99 18.33 -20.01
C CYS A 216 10.78 18.23 -18.50
N ARG A 217 11.70 18.75 -17.70
CA ARG A 217 11.55 18.78 -16.23
C ARG A 217 10.41 19.68 -15.78
N MET A 218 10.20 20.82 -16.43
CA MET A 218 9.13 21.77 -16.08
C MET A 218 7.72 21.23 -16.36
N ILE A 219 7.59 20.15 -17.12
CA ILE A 219 6.29 19.47 -17.36
C ILE A 219 5.81 18.81 -16.07
N ILE A 220 6.74 18.30 -15.28
CA ILE A 220 6.43 17.58 -14.05
C ILE A 220 6.33 18.57 -12.88
N PRO A 221 5.24 18.58 -12.11
CA PRO A 221 5.10 19.43 -10.92
C PRO A 221 6.23 19.19 -9.90
N ASP A 222 6.56 20.22 -9.13
CA ASP A 222 7.67 20.18 -8.18
C ASP A 222 7.54 19.04 -7.18
N GLU A 223 6.33 18.75 -6.71
CA GLU A 223 6.03 17.67 -5.77
C GLU A 223 6.28 16.28 -6.37
N GLN A 224 6.23 16.16 -7.70
CA GLN A 224 6.39 14.90 -8.43
C GLN A 224 7.79 14.76 -9.07
N GLN A 225 8.69 15.72 -8.87
CA GLN A 225 10.04 15.71 -9.46
C GLN A 225 10.89 14.50 -9.02
N ILE A 226 10.59 13.91 -7.87
CA ILE A 226 11.28 12.70 -7.38
C ILE A 226 11.05 11.49 -8.29
N TYR A 227 9.96 11.50 -9.07
CA TYR A 227 9.61 10.43 -10.01
C TYR A 227 10.12 10.69 -11.43
N TYR A 228 10.76 11.85 -11.66
CA TYR A 228 11.36 12.16 -12.94
C TYR A 228 12.66 11.37 -13.14
N THR A 229 12.81 10.71 -14.28
CA THR A 229 14.06 10.09 -14.69
C THR A 229 14.46 10.52 -16.10
N ASP A 230 15.73 10.83 -16.29
CA ASP A 230 16.36 11.08 -17.59
C ASP A 230 17.20 9.86 -18.05
N ARG A 231 17.17 8.77 -17.28
CA ARG A 231 17.92 7.54 -17.52
C ARG A 231 16.95 6.37 -17.66
N VAL A 232 16.70 5.99 -18.90
CA VAL A 232 15.90 4.80 -19.22
C VAL A 232 16.83 3.70 -19.69
N ASP A 233 16.90 2.60 -18.95
CA ASP A 233 17.66 1.42 -19.33
C ASP A 233 16.74 0.43 -20.06
N PHE A 234 16.74 0.46 -21.38
CA PHE A 234 15.94 -0.43 -22.20
C PHE A 234 16.41 -1.90 -22.20
N THR A 235 17.51 -2.21 -21.51
CA THR A 235 18.04 -3.58 -21.44
C THR A 235 17.49 -4.37 -20.26
N LYS A 236 16.96 -3.70 -19.24
CA LYS A 236 16.28 -4.35 -18.12
C LYS A 236 14.90 -4.82 -18.59
N LYS A 237 14.71 -6.13 -18.53
CA LYS A 237 13.39 -6.74 -18.61
C LYS A 237 12.82 -6.73 -17.19
N ASP A 238 11.67 -6.10 -17.02
CA ASP A 238 10.87 -6.22 -15.82
C ASP A 238 10.39 -7.66 -15.60
#